data_b5057b882f610dada60fa57bf4caf405
#
_entry.id   b5057b882f610dada60fa57bf4caf405
#
_cell.length_a   1.000
_cell.length_b   1.000
_cell.length_c   1.000
_cell.angle_alpha   90.00
_cell.angle_beta   90.00
_cell.angle_gamma   90.00
#
_symmetry.space_group_name_H-M   'P 1'
#
loop_
_entity.id
_entity.type
_entity.pdbx_description
1 polymer ?
#
loop_
_entity_poly.entity_id
_entity_poly.type
_entity_poly.pdbx_seq_one_letter_code
_entity_poly.pdbx_strand_id
1 'polypeptide(L)'
;MRKSIAKLIIALLVIITSVVVVLVGMNISVFDYDIQYPNALDEDWGIRQGLDLVGGSVITYEAQADSVTDEQMKSVENVLRNRLDSLGYSEATVSRQGDKKVRVEIPAIQDPQEAVDTLGQTAVLSFQDSDGNVVLEGSDVDSATAAYGQIDETGAAAHYVKLKLKDSGVDKFYQATSAAASKPSGSNYISIKLDETEISRPSVSSPINSSDCIISGGFTDATETGKLAALINSGNLPFSIKDVELSSIGPTLGEEALSTSLIAAGIGILLILLFMLLVYRLPGLVADIALLAYMAIVIYIMTFFRINLSLAGIAGIILSVGMAVDANVIIFERIKEELKLGKTVKTSVLSGFNRAFLAIIDSNITTIIAAVVLYIFGTGTIQGFAVTLAIGTIVSMFTAIFITKYLLMLIVDLKIKNPWWYGVKKKVKEVQ
;
A
#
# COMPACT_ATOMS: atom_id res chain seq x y z
N MET A 1 -17.84 9.60 42.26
CA MET A 1 -18.42 10.55 41.34
C MET A 1 -17.38 11.52 40.74
N ARG A 2 -16.68 12.37 41.53
CA ARG A 2 -15.65 13.29 40.97
C ARG A 2 -14.54 12.56 40.18
N LYS A 3 -14.01 11.43 40.70
CA LYS A 3 -12.99 10.61 40.02
C LYS A 3 -13.51 9.99 38.71
N SER A 4 -14.77 9.58 38.65
CA SER A 4 -15.34 8.98 37.42
C SER A 4 -15.64 10.06 36.38
N ILE A 5 -16.03 11.27 36.79
CA ILE A 5 -16.15 12.42 35.88
C ILE A 5 -14.79 12.78 35.27
N ALA A 6 -13.75 12.89 36.09
CA ALA A 6 -12.39 13.17 35.59
C ALA A 6 -11.91 12.14 34.60
N LYS A 7 -12.11 10.84 34.89
CA LYS A 7 -11.75 9.75 33.94
C LYS A 7 -12.55 9.83 32.63
N LEU A 8 -13.83 10.16 32.70
CA LEU A 8 -14.68 10.34 31.53
C LEU A 8 -14.18 11.50 30.65
N ILE A 9 -13.90 12.66 31.30
CA ILE A 9 -13.36 13.82 30.57
C ILE A 9 -12.02 13.48 29.92
N ILE A 10 -11.12 12.79 30.62
CA ILE A 10 -9.82 12.37 30.06
C ILE A 10 -10.04 11.43 28.87
N ALA A 11 -10.93 10.44 28.99
CA ALA A 11 -11.22 9.51 27.90
C ALA A 11 -11.78 10.23 26.66
N LEU A 12 -12.73 11.16 26.86
CA LEU A 12 -13.27 11.99 25.78
C LEU A 12 -12.20 12.87 25.16
N LEU A 13 -11.33 13.49 25.96
CA LEU A 13 -10.23 14.31 25.50
C LEU A 13 -9.26 13.48 24.62
N VAL A 14 -8.89 12.28 25.07
CA VAL A 14 -8.03 11.38 24.29
C VAL A 14 -8.67 11.02 22.95
N ILE A 15 -9.96 10.67 22.92
CA ILE A 15 -10.67 10.32 21.68
C ILE A 15 -10.74 11.54 20.74
N ILE A 16 -11.13 12.71 21.25
CA ILE A 16 -11.18 13.93 20.44
C ILE A 16 -9.81 14.30 19.90
N THR A 17 -8.76 14.25 20.74
CA THR A 17 -7.39 14.52 20.30
C THR A 17 -6.95 13.51 19.23
N SER A 18 -7.26 12.22 19.38
CA SER A 18 -6.96 11.21 18.36
C SER A 18 -7.64 11.51 17.02
N VAL A 19 -8.92 11.91 17.04
CA VAL A 19 -9.66 12.29 15.83
C VAL A 19 -9.05 13.54 15.19
N VAL A 20 -8.72 14.55 15.99
CA VAL A 20 -8.09 15.80 15.48
C VAL A 20 -6.73 15.51 14.87
N VAL A 21 -5.90 14.70 15.52
CA VAL A 21 -4.56 14.32 14.99
C VAL A 21 -4.68 13.58 13.66
N VAL A 22 -5.65 12.69 13.51
CA VAL A 22 -5.90 12.00 12.24
C VAL A 22 -6.31 12.97 11.13
N LEU A 23 -7.14 13.96 11.43
CA LEU A 23 -7.66 14.90 10.41
C LEU A 23 -6.70 16.03 10.06
N VAL A 24 -5.94 16.53 11.04
CA VAL A 24 -5.10 17.74 10.87
C VAL A 24 -3.61 17.37 10.75
N GLY A 25 -3.24 16.19 11.22
CA GLY A 25 -1.84 15.81 11.43
C GLY A 25 -1.33 16.34 12.77
N MET A 26 -0.12 15.94 13.12
CA MET A 26 0.56 16.39 14.33
C MET A 26 2.06 16.57 14.04
N ASN A 27 2.59 17.72 14.44
CA ASN A 27 4.02 17.98 14.40
C ASN A 27 4.43 18.55 15.75
N ILE A 28 5.02 17.71 16.62
CA ILE A 28 5.42 18.09 17.97
C ILE A 28 6.89 17.74 18.15
N SER A 29 7.70 18.76 18.41
CA SER A 29 9.10 18.59 18.84
C SER A 29 9.14 18.47 20.36
N VAL A 30 9.54 17.29 20.86
CA VAL A 30 9.71 17.02 22.29
C VAL A 30 11.18 16.73 22.58
N PHE A 31 11.87 17.65 23.25
CA PHE A 31 13.33 17.62 23.39
C PHE A 31 14.00 17.56 22.01
N ASP A 32 14.88 16.63 21.71
CA ASP A 32 15.56 16.45 20.42
C ASP A 32 14.84 15.49 19.46
N TYR A 33 13.59 15.12 19.75
CA TYR A 33 12.79 14.22 18.90
C TYR A 33 11.62 14.94 18.27
N ASP A 34 11.58 14.95 16.94
CA ASP A 34 10.44 15.42 16.16
C ASP A 34 9.47 14.27 15.92
N ILE A 35 8.32 14.32 16.60
CA ILE A 35 7.22 13.39 16.39
C ILE A 35 6.30 14.01 15.34
N GLN A 36 6.37 13.49 14.12
CA GLN A 36 5.51 13.89 13.02
C GLN A 36 4.50 12.78 12.72
N TYR A 37 3.24 13.14 12.67
CA TYR A 37 2.18 12.27 12.17
C TYR A 37 1.43 13.05 11.07
N PRO A 38 1.42 12.55 9.81
CA PRO A 38 0.77 13.23 8.70
C PRO A 38 -0.74 13.24 8.90
N ASN A 39 -1.43 14.18 8.27
CA ASN A 39 -2.88 14.09 8.18
C ASN A 39 -3.29 12.91 7.27
N ALA A 40 -4.52 12.43 7.42
CA ALA A 40 -5.00 11.27 6.67
C ALA A 40 -5.07 11.51 5.15
N LEU A 41 -5.09 12.77 4.70
CA LEU A 41 -5.20 13.20 3.30
C LEU A 41 -3.90 13.81 2.77
N ASP A 42 -2.78 13.65 3.49
CA ASP A 42 -1.47 14.10 3.04
C ASP A 42 -1.04 13.30 1.81
N GLU A 43 -0.55 13.97 0.77
CA GLU A 43 -0.19 13.34 -0.51
C GLU A 43 1.00 12.39 -0.35
N ASP A 44 2.01 12.75 0.47
CA ASP A 44 3.23 11.96 0.60
C ASP A 44 3.14 10.88 1.70
N TRP A 45 2.48 11.19 2.82
CA TRP A 45 2.51 10.37 4.04
C TRP A 45 1.13 9.94 4.55
N GLY A 46 0.05 10.41 3.93
CA GLY A 46 -1.32 10.04 4.27
C GLY A 46 -1.72 8.63 3.84
N ILE A 47 -3.01 8.42 3.68
CA ILE A 47 -3.56 7.17 3.15
C ILE A 47 -3.22 7.07 1.67
N ARG A 48 -2.51 6.04 1.27
CA ARG A 48 -2.24 5.78 -0.15
C ARG A 48 -3.54 5.49 -0.89
N GLN A 49 -3.72 6.16 -2.00
CA GLN A 49 -4.89 5.95 -2.85
C GLN A 49 -4.58 4.87 -3.89
N GLY A 50 -5.53 3.95 -4.07
CA GLY A 50 -5.45 2.92 -5.09
C GLY A 50 -5.69 3.50 -6.49
N LEU A 51 -5.33 2.73 -7.48
CA LEU A 51 -5.39 3.08 -8.89
C LEU A 51 -6.81 3.45 -9.38
N ASP A 52 -7.81 2.87 -8.75
CA ASP A 52 -9.23 3.13 -8.99
C ASP A 52 -9.72 4.48 -8.44
N LEU A 53 -8.91 5.16 -7.61
CA LEU A 53 -9.20 6.49 -7.07
C LEU A 53 -8.41 7.61 -7.76
N VAL A 54 -7.12 7.38 -8.06
CA VAL A 54 -6.26 8.41 -8.68
C VAL A 54 -6.11 8.24 -10.18
N GLY A 55 -6.64 7.16 -10.74
CA GLY A 55 -6.38 6.76 -12.11
C GLY A 55 -5.01 6.13 -12.29
N GLY A 56 -4.75 5.58 -13.47
CA GLY A 56 -3.49 4.95 -13.80
C GLY A 56 -3.68 3.67 -14.61
N SER A 57 -2.68 2.80 -14.65
CA SER A 57 -2.72 1.59 -15.47
C SER A 57 -2.37 0.32 -14.71
N VAL A 58 -3.00 -0.74 -15.11
CA VAL A 58 -2.74 -2.11 -14.69
C VAL A 58 -2.18 -2.88 -15.86
N ILE A 59 -1.02 -3.46 -15.68
CA ILE A 59 -0.36 -4.32 -16.67
C ILE A 59 -0.21 -5.70 -16.05
N THR A 60 -0.71 -6.73 -16.72
CA THR A 60 -0.48 -8.11 -16.29
C THR A 60 0.49 -8.77 -17.27
N TYR A 61 1.64 -9.18 -16.78
CA TYR A 61 2.63 -9.95 -17.54
C TYR A 61 2.49 -11.42 -17.26
N GLU A 62 2.71 -12.24 -18.29
CA GLU A 62 2.75 -13.71 -18.20
C GLU A 62 4.12 -14.24 -18.66
N ALA A 63 4.69 -15.12 -17.84
CA ALA A 63 5.94 -15.80 -18.15
C ALA A 63 5.81 -16.65 -19.42
N GLN A 64 6.73 -16.47 -20.36
CA GLN A 64 6.80 -17.22 -21.61
C GLN A 64 7.68 -18.48 -21.48
N ALA A 65 7.53 -19.19 -20.34
CA ALA A 65 8.26 -20.43 -20.06
C ALA A 65 7.25 -21.56 -19.72
N ASP A 66 7.58 -22.79 -20.13
CA ASP A 66 6.71 -23.95 -19.91
C ASP A 66 6.50 -24.25 -18.42
N SER A 67 7.55 -24.08 -17.62
CA SER A 67 7.51 -24.18 -16.16
C SER A 67 8.33 -23.06 -15.53
N VAL A 68 7.85 -22.55 -14.42
CA VAL A 68 8.50 -21.48 -13.64
C VAL A 68 8.57 -21.88 -12.17
N THR A 69 9.67 -21.56 -11.51
CA THR A 69 9.82 -21.78 -10.07
C THR A 69 9.40 -20.54 -9.29
N ASP A 70 9.07 -20.72 -8.01
CA ASP A 70 8.74 -19.61 -7.11
C ASP A 70 9.88 -18.61 -7.00
N GLU A 71 11.14 -19.08 -6.99
CA GLU A 71 12.33 -18.24 -6.94
C GLU A 71 12.47 -17.37 -8.19
N GLN A 72 12.21 -17.96 -9.36
CA GLN A 72 12.25 -17.23 -10.62
C GLN A 72 11.15 -16.16 -10.68
N MET A 73 9.91 -16.47 -10.25
CA MET A 73 8.84 -15.49 -10.21
C MET A 73 9.12 -14.36 -9.22
N LYS A 74 9.71 -14.67 -8.07
CA LYS A 74 10.17 -13.67 -7.11
C LYS A 74 11.28 -12.79 -7.69
N SER A 75 12.17 -13.34 -8.50
CA SER A 75 13.17 -12.55 -9.23
C SER A 75 12.51 -11.60 -10.23
N VAL A 76 11.50 -12.05 -10.98
CA VAL A 76 10.71 -11.18 -11.87
C VAL A 76 10.05 -10.04 -11.10
N GLU A 77 9.41 -10.32 -9.97
CA GLU A 77 8.81 -9.28 -9.11
C GLU A 77 9.84 -8.23 -8.68
N ASN A 78 11.02 -8.67 -8.24
CA ASN A 78 12.09 -7.79 -7.80
C ASN A 78 12.63 -6.92 -8.96
N VAL A 79 12.87 -7.54 -10.13
CA VAL A 79 13.33 -6.82 -11.32
C VAL A 79 12.31 -5.76 -11.74
N LEU A 80 11.03 -6.13 -11.83
CA LEU A 80 9.96 -5.18 -12.18
C LEU A 80 9.85 -4.04 -11.17
N ARG A 81 9.95 -4.33 -9.87
CA ARG A 81 9.95 -3.31 -8.81
C ARG A 81 11.13 -2.36 -8.95
N ASN A 82 12.34 -2.88 -9.13
CA ASN A 82 13.53 -2.05 -9.32
C ASN A 82 13.44 -1.17 -10.57
N ARG A 83 12.84 -1.66 -11.66
CA ARG A 83 12.58 -0.87 -12.87
C ARG A 83 11.63 0.27 -12.60
N LEU A 84 10.52 -0.02 -11.94
CA LEU A 84 9.53 0.99 -11.57
C LEU A 84 10.13 2.08 -10.68
N ASP A 85 10.88 1.69 -9.66
CA ASP A 85 11.56 2.64 -8.75
C ASP A 85 12.58 3.50 -9.52
N SER A 86 13.36 2.88 -10.42
CA SER A 86 14.36 3.58 -11.24
C SER A 86 13.74 4.52 -12.28
N LEU A 87 12.52 4.23 -12.74
CA LEU A 87 11.74 5.07 -13.65
C LEU A 87 10.94 6.17 -12.90
N GLY A 88 11.01 6.21 -11.57
CA GLY A 88 10.32 7.21 -10.75
C GLY A 88 8.89 6.83 -10.36
N TYR A 89 8.44 5.61 -10.64
CA TYR A 89 7.12 5.11 -10.25
C TYR A 89 7.14 4.47 -8.85
N SER A 90 7.57 5.21 -7.85
CA SER A 90 7.75 4.73 -6.46
C SER A 90 6.46 4.22 -5.80
N GLU A 91 5.30 4.65 -6.29
CA GLU A 91 3.98 4.23 -5.79
C GLU A 91 3.40 3.02 -6.51
N ALA A 92 4.08 2.55 -7.55
CA ALA A 92 3.65 1.37 -8.28
C ALA A 92 3.70 0.12 -7.39
N THR A 93 2.75 -0.78 -7.62
CA THR A 93 2.71 -2.06 -6.92
C THR A 93 2.96 -3.22 -7.87
N VAL A 94 3.74 -4.19 -7.41
CA VAL A 94 4.02 -5.43 -8.13
C VAL A 94 3.52 -6.57 -7.27
N SER A 95 2.65 -7.40 -7.82
CA SER A 95 2.06 -8.54 -7.12
C SER A 95 1.95 -9.76 -8.02
N ARG A 96 2.22 -10.93 -7.45
CA ARG A 96 2.06 -12.20 -8.16
C ARG A 96 0.59 -12.55 -8.31
N GLN A 97 0.22 -13.09 -9.46
CA GLN A 97 -1.12 -13.56 -9.77
C GLN A 97 -1.06 -15.01 -10.29
N GLY A 98 -1.36 -15.97 -9.42
CA GLY A 98 -1.20 -17.39 -9.74
C GLY A 98 0.26 -17.80 -9.94
N ASP A 99 0.51 -18.83 -10.77
CA ASP A 99 1.84 -19.43 -10.88
C ASP A 99 2.76 -18.70 -11.87
N LYS A 100 2.21 -18.10 -12.94
CA LYS A 100 2.98 -17.57 -14.07
C LYS A 100 2.78 -16.09 -14.35
N LYS A 101 1.90 -15.41 -13.61
CA LYS A 101 1.53 -14.03 -13.89
C LYS A 101 2.03 -13.08 -12.81
N VAL A 102 2.41 -11.87 -13.24
CA VAL A 102 2.75 -10.75 -12.37
C VAL A 102 1.91 -9.55 -12.81
N ARG A 103 1.21 -8.97 -11.84
CA ARG A 103 0.39 -7.78 -12.02
C ARG A 103 1.17 -6.57 -11.52
N VAL A 104 1.27 -5.57 -12.35
CA VAL A 104 1.88 -4.27 -12.09
C VAL A 104 0.80 -3.21 -12.14
N GLU A 105 0.70 -2.41 -11.10
CA GLU A 105 -0.23 -1.29 -10.99
C GLU A 105 0.58 0.00 -10.89
N ILE A 106 0.36 0.95 -11.81
CA ILE A 106 1.12 2.20 -11.88
C ILE A 106 0.12 3.36 -11.79
N PRO A 107 0.05 4.05 -10.63
CA PRO A 107 -0.79 5.23 -10.47
C PRO A 107 -0.36 6.38 -11.37
N ALA A 108 -1.32 7.21 -11.79
CA ALA A 108 -1.11 8.47 -12.51
C ALA A 108 -0.21 8.43 -13.75
N ILE A 109 -0.03 7.24 -14.37
CA ILE A 109 0.78 7.11 -15.58
C ILE A 109 0.11 7.77 -16.78
N GLN A 110 0.88 8.53 -17.59
CA GLN A 110 0.39 9.22 -18.76
C GLN A 110 0.45 8.34 -20.03
N ASP A 111 1.52 7.56 -20.19
CA ASP A 111 1.70 6.64 -21.31
C ASP A 111 1.89 5.20 -20.82
N PRO A 112 0.80 4.43 -20.76
CA PRO A 112 0.85 3.04 -20.32
C PRO A 112 1.63 2.12 -21.28
N GLN A 113 1.63 2.43 -22.59
CA GLN A 113 2.28 1.58 -23.58
C GLN A 113 3.80 1.67 -23.45
N GLU A 114 4.33 2.85 -23.19
CA GLU A 114 5.75 3.04 -22.93
C GLU A 114 6.22 2.24 -21.70
N ALA A 115 5.39 2.19 -20.64
CA ALA A 115 5.69 1.36 -19.47
C ALA A 115 5.65 -0.13 -19.81
N VAL A 116 4.66 -0.59 -20.58
CA VAL A 116 4.59 -2.00 -21.03
C VAL A 116 5.89 -2.39 -21.74
N ASP A 117 6.31 -1.58 -22.72
CA ASP A 117 7.47 -1.87 -23.53
C ASP A 117 8.78 -1.86 -22.69
N THR A 118 8.91 -0.91 -21.78
CA THR A 118 10.12 -0.78 -20.95
C THR A 118 10.22 -1.86 -19.87
N LEU A 119 9.11 -2.13 -19.18
CA LEU A 119 9.09 -3.11 -18.09
C LEU A 119 9.23 -4.54 -18.59
N GLY A 120 8.69 -4.84 -19.78
CA GLY A 120 8.67 -6.17 -20.36
C GLY A 120 9.99 -6.63 -20.99
N GLN A 121 10.96 -5.74 -21.19
CA GLN A 121 12.27 -6.08 -21.79
C GLN A 121 13.03 -7.08 -20.93
N THR A 122 13.67 -8.07 -21.57
CA THR A 122 14.52 -9.04 -20.85
C THR A 122 15.75 -8.34 -20.28
N ALA A 123 16.29 -7.36 -21.01
CA ALA A 123 17.38 -6.48 -20.65
C ALA A 123 18.69 -7.22 -20.28
N VAL A 124 19.04 -8.22 -21.07
CA VAL A 124 20.32 -8.92 -20.95
C VAL A 124 21.43 -8.06 -21.54
N LEU A 125 22.17 -7.39 -20.66
CA LEU A 125 23.34 -6.63 -21.07
C LEU A 125 24.51 -7.56 -21.33
N SER A 126 25.11 -7.49 -22.51
CA SER A 126 26.32 -8.24 -22.89
C SER A 126 27.32 -7.38 -23.64
N PHE A 127 28.58 -7.58 -23.34
CA PHE A 127 29.72 -7.01 -24.10
C PHE A 127 30.32 -8.12 -24.91
N GLN A 128 30.42 -7.93 -26.20
CA GLN A 128 30.93 -8.95 -27.14
C GLN A 128 32.17 -8.43 -27.86
N ASP A 129 33.15 -9.30 -28.04
CA ASP A 129 34.30 -9.01 -28.89
C ASP A 129 33.92 -9.05 -30.38
N SER A 130 34.88 -8.74 -31.26
CA SER A 130 34.65 -8.78 -32.71
C SER A 130 34.42 -10.18 -33.28
N ASP A 131 34.64 -11.22 -32.50
CA ASP A 131 34.40 -12.62 -32.88
C ASP A 131 33.02 -13.10 -32.37
N GLY A 132 32.29 -12.23 -31.63
CA GLY A 132 30.97 -12.52 -31.10
C GLY A 132 30.99 -13.23 -29.74
N ASN A 133 32.15 -13.36 -29.08
CA ASN A 133 32.20 -13.96 -27.75
C ASN A 133 31.81 -12.96 -26.69
N VAL A 134 30.99 -13.38 -25.74
CA VAL A 134 30.61 -12.56 -24.59
C VAL A 134 31.81 -12.44 -23.63
N VAL A 135 32.28 -11.22 -23.40
CA VAL A 135 33.44 -10.92 -22.56
C VAL A 135 33.06 -10.31 -21.20
N LEU A 136 31.91 -9.61 -21.11
CA LEU A 136 31.26 -9.14 -19.86
C LEU A 136 29.75 -9.32 -19.97
N GLU A 137 29.14 -9.47 -18.83
CA GLU A 137 27.69 -9.53 -18.67
C GLU A 137 27.17 -8.43 -17.72
N GLY A 138 25.86 -8.19 -17.70
CA GLY A 138 25.25 -7.27 -16.77
C GLY A 138 25.54 -7.57 -15.28
N SER A 139 25.80 -8.84 -14.96
CA SER A 139 26.22 -9.29 -13.61
C SER A 139 27.57 -8.74 -13.15
N ASP A 140 28.44 -8.31 -14.08
CA ASP A 140 29.74 -7.71 -13.82
C ASP A 140 29.65 -6.19 -13.61
N VAL A 141 28.47 -5.59 -13.81
CA VAL A 141 28.20 -4.16 -13.59
C VAL A 141 27.72 -3.95 -12.15
N ASP A 142 28.24 -2.93 -11.49
CA ASP A 142 27.83 -2.49 -10.15
C ASP A 142 26.68 -1.48 -10.23
N SER A 143 26.82 -0.47 -11.11
CA SER A 143 25.81 0.54 -11.32
C SER A 143 25.88 1.18 -12.69
N ALA A 144 24.76 1.76 -13.13
CA ALA A 144 24.62 2.54 -14.35
C ALA A 144 23.99 3.90 -14.03
N THR A 145 24.50 4.99 -14.61
CA THR A 145 24.02 6.35 -14.39
C THR A 145 23.94 7.10 -15.70
N ALA A 146 22.78 7.69 -16.01
CA ALA A 146 22.62 8.59 -17.14
C ALA A 146 23.40 9.91 -16.90
N ALA A 147 24.09 10.38 -17.91
CA ALA A 147 24.90 11.59 -17.84
C ALA A 147 24.84 12.38 -19.16
N TYR A 148 25.13 13.67 -19.06
CA TYR A 148 25.28 14.57 -20.20
C TYR A 148 26.59 15.34 -20.08
N GLY A 149 27.41 15.34 -21.10
CA GLY A 149 28.69 16.06 -21.09
C GLY A 149 29.58 15.69 -22.27
N GLN A 150 30.77 16.20 -22.28
CA GLN A 150 31.80 15.84 -23.26
C GLN A 150 32.37 14.46 -22.89
N ILE A 151 32.38 13.56 -23.85
CA ILE A 151 32.95 12.22 -23.69
C ILE A 151 34.44 12.24 -23.97
N ASP A 152 34.85 13.05 -24.96
CA ASP A 152 36.24 13.28 -25.37
C ASP A 152 36.59 14.78 -25.31
N GLU A 153 37.87 15.11 -25.13
CA GLU A 153 38.36 16.50 -25.01
C GLU A 153 38.02 17.39 -26.23
N THR A 154 37.72 16.81 -27.39
CA THR A 154 37.44 17.48 -28.65
C THR A 154 36.01 17.32 -29.15
N GLY A 155 35.19 16.50 -28.46
CA GLY A 155 33.82 16.16 -28.86
C GLY A 155 32.77 17.17 -28.38
N ALA A 156 31.62 17.20 -29.08
CA ALA A 156 30.43 17.89 -28.56
C ALA A 156 29.85 17.14 -27.34
N ALA A 157 29.16 17.90 -26.46
CA ALA A 157 28.46 17.28 -25.35
C ALA A 157 27.32 16.38 -25.87
N ALA A 158 27.22 15.21 -25.34
CA ALA A 158 26.23 14.20 -25.72
C ALA A 158 25.65 13.51 -24.48
N HIS A 159 24.50 12.85 -24.66
CA HIS A 159 23.94 11.97 -23.65
C HIS A 159 24.65 10.60 -23.70
N TYR A 160 24.98 10.06 -22.52
CA TYR A 160 25.64 8.76 -22.39
C TYR A 160 25.25 8.09 -21.08
N VAL A 161 25.51 6.77 -20.97
CA VAL A 161 25.35 6.03 -19.72
C VAL A 161 26.73 5.69 -19.18
N LYS A 162 27.04 6.16 -17.98
CA LYS A 162 28.25 5.79 -17.26
C LYS A 162 27.97 4.51 -16.48
N LEU A 163 28.80 3.49 -16.73
CA LEU A 163 28.80 2.23 -15.99
C LEU A 163 29.93 2.21 -14.99
N LYS A 164 29.67 1.65 -13.83
CA LYS A 164 30.68 1.26 -12.86
C LYS A 164 30.75 -0.26 -12.82
N LEU A 165 31.92 -0.82 -13.07
CA LEU A 165 32.15 -2.26 -13.04
C LEU A 165 32.52 -2.71 -11.62
N LYS A 166 32.13 -3.95 -11.27
CA LYS A 166 32.63 -4.67 -10.10
C LYS A 166 34.10 -5.06 -10.29
N ASP A 167 34.81 -5.36 -9.22
CA ASP A 167 36.21 -5.75 -9.30
C ASP A 167 36.46 -6.90 -10.27
N SER A 168 35.61 -7.94 -10.25
CA SER A 168 35.66 -9.04 -11.22
C SER A 168 35.43 -8.61 -12.67
N GLY A 169 34.60 -7.59 -12.87
CA GLY A 169 34.32 -7.01 -14.17
C GLY A 169 35.49 -6.19 -14.71
N VAL A 170 36.23 -5.49 -13.84
CA VAL A 170 37.42 -4.71 -14.24
C VAL A 170 38.49 -5.62 -14.86
N ASP A 171 38.77 -6.76 -14.23
CA ASP A 171 39.76 -7.71 -14.76
C ASP A 171 39.35 -8.29 -16.12
N LYS A 172 38.08 -8.67 -16.28
CA LYS A 172 37.53 -9.15 -17.54
C LYS A 172 37.58 -8.07 -18.62
N PHE A 173 37.21 -6.82 -18.26
CA PHE A 173 37.22 -5.68 -19.17
C PHE A 173 38.63 -5.34 -19.63
N TYR A 174 39.62 -5.36 -18.73
CA TYR A 174 41.02 -5.19 -19.07
C TYR A 174 41.52 -6.26 -20.07
N GLN A 175 41.20 -7.52 -19.83
CA GLN A 175 41.58 -8.63 -20.75
C GLN A 175 40.93 -8.44 -22.13
N ALA A 176 39.61 -8.13 -22.16
CA ALA A 176 38.85 -7.90 -23.37
C ALA A 176 39.38 -6.71 -24.19
N THR A 177 39.63 -5.57 -23.50
CA THR A 177 40.19 -4.39 -24.18
C THR A 177 41.62 -4.59 -24.62
N SER A 178 42.45 -5.37 -23.91
CA SER A 178 43.80 -5.72 -24.31
C SER A 178 43.79 -6.61 -25.58
N ALA A 179 42.90 -7.59 -25.64
CA ALA A 179 42.71 -8.42 -26.82
C ALA A 179 42.19 -7.61 -28.02
N ALA A 180 41.18 -6.73 -27.79
CA ALA A 180 40.63 -5.88 -28.85
C ALA A 180 41.66 -4.88 -29.38
N ALA A 181 42.45 -4.22 -28.54
CA ALA A 181 43.49 -3.26 -28.94
C ALA A 181 44.61 -3.90 -29.80
N SER A 182 44.83 -5.19 -29.69
CA SER A 182 45.82 -5.90 -30.51
C SER A 182 45.29 -6.33 -31.90
N LYS A 183 44.00 -6.18 -32.18
CA LYS A 183 43.37 -6.49 -33.46
C LYS A 183 43.55 -5.37 -34.50
N PRO A 184 43.50 -5.66 -35.79
CA PRO A 184 43.55 -4.66 -36.87
C PRO A 184 42.40 -3.65 -36.75
N SER A 185 42.61 -2.41 -37.22
CA SER A 185 41.57 -1.40 -37.32
C SER A 185 40.33 -1.94 -38.06
N GLY A 186 39.14 -1.72 -37.49
CA GLY A 186 37.88 -2.28 -37.98
C GLY A 186 37.42 -3.57 -37.26
N SER A 187 38.37 -4.29 -36.60
CA SER A 187 38.06 -5.44 -35.73
C SER A 187 38.44 -5.17 -34.27
N ASN A 188 38.96 -3.97 -33.95
CA ASN A 188 39.40 -3.54 -32.64
C ASN A 188 38.25 -2.85 -31.86
N TYR A 189 37.13 -3.53 -31.70
CA TYR A 189 35.97 -2.97 -31.00
C TYR A 189 35.40 -3.94 -29.98
N ILE A 190 34.59 -3.39 -29.06
CA ILE A 190 33.70 -4.16 -28.19
C ILE A 190 32.25 -3.70 -28.49
N SER A 191 31.41 -4.64 -28.90
CA SER A 191 30.01 -4.41 -29.15
C SER A 191 29.23 -4.53 -27.82
N ILE A 192 28.48 -3.52 -27.47
CA ILE A 192 27.62 -3.52 -26.28
C ILE A 192 26.19 -3.72 -26.74
N LYS A 193 25.59 -4.81 -26.28
CA LYS A 193 24.23 -5.22 -26.65
C LYS A 193 23.31 -5.27 -25.44
N LEU A 194 22.06 -4.91 -25.67
CA LEU A 194 20.95 -5.18 -24.76
C LEU A 194 20.00 -6.13 -25.48
N ASP A 195 19.86 -7.33 -24.96
CA ASP A 195 19.22 -8.46 -25.65
C ASP A 195 19.91 -8.68 -27.01
N GLU A 196 19.18 -8.69 -28.12
CA GLU A 196 19.73 -8.84 -29.49
C GLU A 196 20.11 -7.50 -30.11
N THR A 197 19.82 -6.38 -29.49
CA THR A 197 20.04 -5.03 -30.06
C THR A 197 21.41 -4.48 -29.68
N GLU A 198 22.21 -4.13 -30.68
CA GLU A 198 23.48 -3.44 -30.47
C GLU A 198 23.21 -1.97 -30.15
N ILE A 199 23.61 -1.53 -28.92
CA ILE A 199 23.42 -0.16 -28.44
C ILE A 199 24.63 0.72 -28.79
N SER A 200 25.84 0.14 -28.71
CA SER A 200 27.10 0.87 -28.89
C SER A 200 28.19 -0.08 -29.36
N ARG A 201 29.12 0.44 -30.19
CA ARG A 201 30.27 -0.29 -30.69
C ARG A 201 31.55 0.57 -30.67
N PRO A 202 32.04 0.90 -29.47
CA PRO A 202 33.26 1.68 -29.36
C PRO A 202 34.49 0.93 -29.87
N SER A 203 35.36 1.61 -30.61
CA SER A 203 36.67 1.09 -30.96
C SER A 203 37.64 1.20 -29.78
N VAL A 204 38.51 0.22 -29.62
CA VAL A 204 39.47 0.13 -28.52
C VAL A 204 40.87 0.35 -29.06
N SER A 205 41.52 1.46 -28.67
CA SER A 205 42.87 1.80 -29.11
C SER A 205 43.99 1.37 -28.13
N SER A 206 43.62 1.16 -26.86
CA SER A 206 44.54 0.75 -25.80
C SER A 206 43.80 -0.06 -24.72
N PRO A 207 44.50 -0.93 -23.98
CA PRO A 207 43.92 -1.60 -22.82
C PRO A 207 43.36 -0.63 -21.79
N ILE A 208 42.18 -0.92 -21.28
CA ILE A 208 41.47 -0.09 -20.29
C ILE A 208 41.43 -0.83 -18.96
N ASN A 209 42.16 -0.31 -17.97
CA ASN A 209 42.13 -0.80 -16.60
C ASN A 209 41.40 0.24 -15.72
N SER A 210 40.08 0.25 -15.79
CA SER A 210 39.23 1.19 -15.08
C SER A 210 37.92 0.50 -14.67
N SER A 211 37.41 0.88 -13.50
CA SER A 211 36.06 0.54 -13.08
C SER A 211 34.98 1.34 -13.82
N ASP A 212 35.37 2.44 -14.46
CA ASP A 212 34.45 3.30 -15.20
C ASP A 212 34.45 2.92 -16.68
N CYS A 213 33.27 2.65 -17.24
CA CYS A 213 33.02 2.42 -18.65
C CYS A 213 31.87 3.31 -19.11
N ILE A 214 31.85 3.70 -20.37
CA ILE A 214 30.83 4.59 -20.94
C ILE A 214 30.15 3.89 -22.10
N ILE A 215 28.82 3.86 -22.09
CA ILE A 215 28.02 3.54 -23.26
C ILE A 215 27.61 4.84 -23.92
N SER A 216 28.16 5.08 -25.12
CA SER A 216 27.82 6.22 -25.97
C SER A 216 27.33 5.68 -27.31
N GLY A 217 26.40 6.34 -27.95
CA GLY A 217 25.94 5.86 -29.24
C GLY A 217 24.57 6.41 -29.66
N GLY A 218 24.54 7.72 -29.94
CA GLY A 218 23.39 8.31 -30.64
C GLY A 218 22.14 8.51 -29.80
N PHE A 219 22.27 8.57 -28.48
CA PHE A 219 21.17 8.94 -27.60
C PHE A 219 20.75 10.39 -27.86
N THR A 220 19.45 10.59 -28.06
CA THR A 220 18.88 11.90 -28.42
C THR A 220 18.55 12.75 -27.22
N ASP A 221 18.22 12.13 -26.08
CA ASP A 221 17.79 12.83 -24.87
C ASP A 221 18.15 12.10 -23.56
N ALA A 222 17.85 12.77 -22.44
CA ALA A 222 18.07 12.23 -21.10
C ALA A 222 17.14 11.06 -20.76
N THR A 223 15.97 10.96 -21.42
CA THR A 223 14.98 9.94 -21.15
C THR A 223 15.49 8.57 -21.63
N GLU A 224 16.06 8.52 -22.83
CA GLU A 224 16.65 7.28 -23.39
C GLU A 224 17.79 6.75 -22.51
N THR A 225 18.71 7.63 -22.08
CA THR A 225 19.82 7.22 -21.22
C THR A 225 19.34 6.83 -19.82
N GLY A 226 18.31 7.52 -19.31
CA GLY A 226 17.65 7.20 -18.04
C GLY A 226 17.02 5.81 -18.05
N LYS A 227 16.27 5.49 -19.11
CA LYS A 227 15.67 4.16 -19.29
C LYS A 227 16.71 3.04 -19.38
N LEU A 228 17.76 3.27 -20.17
CA LEU A 228 18.84 2.28 -20.29
C LEU A 228 19.54 2.06 -18.95
N ALA A 229 19.84 3.12 -18.22
CA ALA A 229 20.44 3.01 -16.89
C ALA A 229 19.51 2.28 -15.90
N ALA A 230 18.20 2.53 -15.93
CA ALA A 230 17.22 1.84 -15.13
C ALA A 230 17.15 0.35 -15.44
N LEU A 231 17.14 -0.02 -16.73
CA LEU A 231 17.15 -1.41 -17.17
C LEU A 231 18.41 -2.16 -16.70
N ILE A 232 19.58 -1.54 -16.84
CA ILE A 232 20.84 -2.13 -16.39
C ILE A 232 20.86 -2.31 -14.87
N ASN A 233 20.48 -1.29 -14.10
CA ASN A 233 20.48 -1.35 -12.64
C ASN A 233 19.46 -2.35 -12.07
N SER A 234 18.35 -2.55 -12.76
CA SER A 234 17.30 -3.50 -12.32
C SER A 234 17.70 -4.97 -12.51
N GLY A 235 18.68 -5.23 -13.37
CA GLY A 235 19.07 -6.57 -13.78
C GLY A 235 18.16 -7.15 -14.87
N ASN A 236 18.52 -8.34 -15.33
CA ASN A 236 17.80 -9.06 -16.37
C ASN A 236 16.68 -9.94 -15.82
N LEU A 237 15.66 -10.14 -16.62
CA LEU A 237 14.61 -11.12 -16.33
C LEU A 237 15.12 -12.55 -16.56
N PRO A 238 14.73 -13.53 -15.74
CA PRO A 238 15.17 -14.93 -15.89
C PRO A 238 14.59 -15.63 -17.15
N PHE A 239 13.54 -15.06 -17.73
CA PHE A 239 12.88 -15.46 -18.97
C PHE A 239 12.09 -14.27 -19.54
N SER A 240 11.68 -14.36 -20.80
CA SER A 240 10.81 -13.34 -21.39
C SER A 240 9.42 -13.37 -20.77
N ILE A 241 8.85 -12.20 -20.57
CA ILE A 241 7.47 -12.00 -20.13
C ILE A 241 6.71 -11.26 -21.23
N LYS A 242 5.42 -11.53 -21.33
CA LYS A 242 4.53 -10.86 -22.29
C LYS A 242 3.36 -10.25 -21.57
N ASP A 243 3.00 -9.05 -21.95
CA ASP A 243 1.76 -8.42 -21.51
C ASP A 243 0.55 -9.18 -22.06
N VAL A 244 -0.34 -9.58 -21.18
CA VAL A 244 -1.58 -10.30 -21.51
C VAL A 244 -2.82 -9.48 -21.20
N GLU A 245 -2.65 -8.43 -20.40
CA GLU A 245 -3.73 -7.52 -20.03
C GLU A 245 -3.15 -6.13 -19.78
N LEU A 246 -3.72 -5.12 -20.45
CA LEU A 246 -3.49 -3.71 -20.17
C LEU A 246 -4.84 -3.04 -19.95
N SER A 247 -5.03 -2.49 -18.75
CA SER A 247 -6.24 -1.74 -18.39
C SER A 247 -5.84 -0.39 -17.84
N SER A 248 -6.46 0.68 -18.34
CA SER A 248 -6.21 2.05 -17.88
C SER A 248 -7.48 2.66 -17.33
N ILE A 249 -7.37 3.33 -16.19
CA ILE A 249 -8.46 4.05 -15.53
C ILE A 249 -8.11 5.53 -15.56
N GLY A 250 -9.01 6.34 -16.16
CA GLY A 250 -8.82 7.77 -16.19
C GLY A 250 -8.97 8.41 -14.79
N PRO A 251 -8.16 9.43 -14.45
CA PRO A 251 -8.19 10.06 -13.12
C PRO A 251 -9.54 10.70 -12.77
N THR A 252 -10.27 11.23 -13.76
CA THR A 252 -11.58 11.87 -13.54
C THR A 252 -12.64 10.92 -13.00
N LEU A 253 -12.63 9.65 -13.42
CA LEU A 253 -13.56 8.63 -12.93
C LEU A 253 -13.26 8.28 -11.46
N GLY A 254 -12.00 8.21 -11.09
CA GLY A 254 -11.58 7.92 -9.71
C GLY A 254 -11.96 9.05 -8.74
N GLU A 255 -11.71 10.30 -9.12
CA GLU A 255 -12.01 11.48 -8.31
C GLU A 255 -13.51 11.66 -8.07
N GLU A 256 -14.35 11.48 -9.11
CA GLU A 256 -15.82 11.49 -8.96
C GLU A 256 -16.31 10.34 -8.07
N ALA A 257 -15.75 9.14 -8.22
CA ALA A 257 -16.08 7.98 -7.40
C ALA A 257 -15.70 8.19 -5.93
N LEU A 258 -14.53 8.79 -5.65
CA LEU A 258 -14.07 9.10 -4.31
C LEU A 258 -15.01 10.10 -3.64
N SER A 259 -15.31 11.24 -4.28
CA SER A 259 -16.17 12.29 -3.73
C SER A 259 -17.58 11.75 -3.43
N THR A 260 -18.17 11.01 -4.35
CA THR A 260 -19.49 10.39 -4.18
C THR A 260 -19.49 9.37 -3.04
N SER A 261 -18.45 8.55 -2.94
CA SER A 261 -18.30 7.54 -1.88
C SER A 261 -18.15 8.18 -0.50
N LEU A 262 -17.40 9.28 -0.38
CA LEU A 262 -17.25 10.02 0.87
C LEU A 262 -18.56 10.67 1.32
N ILE A 263 -19.34 11.23 0.40
CA ILE A 263 -20.67 11.78 0.70
C ILE A 263 -21.60 10.67 1.17
N ALA A 264 -21.64 9.53 0.46
CA ALA A 264 -22.45 8.37 0.84
C ALA A 264 -22.05 7.83 2.23
N ALA A 265 -20.74 7.71 2.51
CA ALA A 265 -20.21 7.33 3.81
C ALA A 265 -20.67 8.30 4.91
N GLY A 266 -20.57 9.61 4.69
CA GLY A 266 -21.01 10.64 5.62
C GLY A 266 -22.49 10.55 5.95
N ILE A 267 -23.34 10.36 4.93
CA ILE A 267 -24.78 10.16 5.11
C ILE A 267 -25.05 8.87 5.91
N GLY A 268 -24.39 7.77 5.54
CA GLY A 268 -24.53 6.48 6.23
C GLY A 268 -24.15 6.56 7.70
N ILE A 269 -23.00 7.17 8.01
CA ILE A 269 -22.55 7.38 9.39
C ILE A 269 -23.53 8.26 10.16
N LEU A 270 -24.02 9.36 9.57
CA LEU A 270 -25.01 10.24 10.22
C LEU A 270 -26.29 9.47 10.58
N LEU A 271 -26.80 8.66 9.66
CA LEU A 271 -28.00 7.84 9.90
C LEU A 271 -27.76 6.83 11.03
N ILE A 272 -26.59 6.20 11.08
CA ILE A 272 -26.21 5.27 12.16
C ILE A 272 -26.17 6.00 13.50
N LEU A 273 -25.50 7.16 13.61
CA LEU A 273 -25.43 7.95 14.82
C LEU A 273 -26.83 8.35 15.33
N LEU A 274 -27.69 8.84 14.43
CA LEU A 274 -29.07 9.17 14.75
C LEU A 274 -29.86 7.96 15.25
N PHE A 275 -29.74 6.82 14.57
CA PHE A 275 -30.39 5.58 14.97
C PHE A 275 -29.95 5.16 16.38
N MET A 276 -28.65 5.14 16.65
CA MET A 276 -28.11 4.75 17.95
C MET A 276 -28.57 5.68 19.07
N LEU A 277 -28.55 6.97 18.82
CA LEU A 277 -29.00 7.97 19.80
C LEU A 277 -30.51 7.85 20.10
N LEU A 278 -31.36 7.67 19.10
CA LEU A 278 -32.82 7.61 19.24
C LEU A 278 -33.28 6.28 19.88
N VAL A 279 -32.70 5.15 19.48
CA VAL A 279 -33.12 3.80 19.92
C VAL A 279 -32.50 3.43 21.26
N TYR A 280 -31.18 3.66 21.41
CA TYR A 280 -30.41 3.23 22.59
C TYR A 280 -30.11 4.36 23.58
N ARG A 281 -30.38 5.61 23.22
CA ARG A 281 -30.24 6.78 24.08
C ARG A 281 -28.84 6.93 24.68
N LEU A 282 -28.67 6.77 26.01
CA LEU A 282 -27.39 6.93 26.70
C LEU A 282 -26.35 5.87 26.28
N PRO A 283 -26.63 4.57 26.23
CA PRO A 283 -25.76 3.59 25.60
C PRO A 283 -25.46 3.93 24.13
N GLY A 284 -26.44 4.43 23.37
CA GLY A 284 -26.25 4.88 21.99
C GLY A 284 -25.24 6.00 21.88
N LEU A 285 -25.32 7.01 22.71
CA LEU A 285 -24.31 8.09 22.77
C LEU A 285 -22.90 7.54 23.06
N VAL A 286 -22.79 6.53 23.94
CA VAL A 286 -21.50 5.88 24.22
C VAL A 286 -20.98 5.14 23.00
N ALA A 287 -21.86 4.44 22.27
CA ALA A 287 -21.48 3.76 21.03
C ALA A 287 -21.05 4.74 19.94
N ASP A 288 -21.72 5.90 19.84
CA ASP A 288 -21.36 6.96 18.90
C ASP A 288 -19.93 7.50 19.17
N ILE A 289 -19.61 7.74 20.45
CA ILE A 289 -18.25 8.13 20.85
C ILE A 289 -17.23 7.01 20.56
N ALA A 290 -17.60 5.75 20.85
CA ALA A 290 -16.73 4.62 20.53
C ALA A 290 -16.55 4.43 19.03
N LEU A 291 -17.54 4.76 18.21
CA LEU A 291 -17.45 4.74 16.74
C LEU A 291 -16.46 5.80 16.22
N LEU A 292 -16.41 6.99 16.84
CA LEU A 292 -15.38 7.99 16.51
C LEU A 292 -13.97 7.47 16.84
N ALA A 293 -13.81 6.81 17.99
CA ALA A 293 -12.54 6.18 18.35
C ALA A 293 -12.18 5.04 17.36
N TYR A 294 -13.17 4.24 16.95
CA TYR A 294 -13.01 3.19 15.94
C TYR A 294 -12.48 3.77 14.62
N MET A 295 -13.12 4.80 14.10
CA MET A 295 -12.70 5.44 12.84
C MET A 295 -11.27 5.99 12.95
N ALA A 296 -10.94 6.67 14.05
CA ALA A 296 -9.59 7.16 14.26
C ALA A 296 -8.55 6.02 14.27
N ILE A 297 -8.82 4.92 14.97
CA ILE A 297 -7.91 3.76 15.04
C ILE A 297 -7.74 3.11 13.65
N VAL A 298 -8.82 2.94 12.88
CA VAL A 298 -8.75 2.37 11.52
C VAL A 298 -7.87 3.24 10.63
N ILE A 299 -8.07 4.57 10.63
CA ILE A 299 -7.27 5.49 9.84
C ILE A 299 -5.80 5.46 10.30
N TYR A 300 -5.54 5.45 11.61
CA TYR A 300 -4.18 5.29 12.15
C TYR A 300 -3.47 4.04 11.62
N ILE A 301 -4.17 2.91 11.62
CA ILE A 301 -3.61 1.64 11.13
C ILE A 301 -3.33 1.73 9.63
N MET A 302 -4.26 2.28 8.85
CA MET A 302 -4.10 2.40 7.40
C MET A 302 -2.92 3.29 7.02
N THR A 303 -2.78 4.45 7.69
CA THR A 303 -1.67 5.39 7.46
C THR A 303 -0.33 4.77 7.90
N PHE A 304 -0.29 4.17 9.10
CA PHE A 304 0.93 3.60 9.65
C PHE A 304 1.50 2.45 8.81
N PHE A 305 0.64 1.55 8.33
CA PHE A 305 1.04 0.43 7.47
C PHE A 305 1.06 0.78 5.97
N ARG A 306 0.77 2.05 5.63
CA ARG A 306 0.72 2.54 4.25
C ARG A 306 -0.16 1.66 3.34
N ILE A 307 -1.35 1.33 3.81
CA ILE A 307 -2.29 0.44 3.11
C ILE A 307 -2.95 1.21 1.96
N ASN A 308 -2.94 0.63 0.77
CA ASN A 308 -3.59 1.23 -0.39
C ASN A 308 -5.11 1.18 -0.24
N LEU A 309 -5.76 2.35 -0.26
CA LEU A 309 -7.20 2.49 -0.21
C LEU A 309 -7.78 2.48 -1.62
N SER A 310 -8.46 1.42 -1.98
CA SER A 310 -9.22 1.29 -3.22
C SER A 310 -10.69 1.71 -3.01
N LEU A 311 -11.43 1.91 -4.11
CA LEU A 311 -12.88 2.16 -4.05
C LEU A 311 -13.60 1.01 -3.33
N ALA A 312 -13.22 -0.24 -3.62
CA ALA A 312 -13.70 -1.41 -2.89
C ALA A 312 -13.27 -1.38 -1.42
N GLY A 313 -12.07 -0.88 -1.10
CA GLY A 313 -11.58 -0.68 0.26
C GLY A 313 -12.44 0.33 1.04
N ILE A 314 -12.87 1.43 0.41
CA ILE A 314 -13.82 2.38 1.00
C ILE A 314 -15.14 1.68 1.34
N ALA A 315 -15.68 0.86 0.42
CA ALA A 315 -16.86 0.07 0.68
C ALA A 315 -16.66 -0.90 1.85
N GLY A 316 -15.47 -1.52 1.98
CA GLY A 316 -15.08 -2.35 3.12
C GLY A 316 -15.09 -1.59 4.45
N ILE A 317 -14.59 -0.36 4.48
CA ILE A 317 -14.64 0.51 5.68
C ILE A 317 -16.08 0.85 6.02
N ILE A 318 -16.90 1.28 5.06
CA ILE A 318 -18.31 1.61 5.29
C ILE A 318 -19.06 0.41 5.86
N LEU A 319 -18.85 -0.78 5.30
CA LEU A 319 -19.43 -2.01 5.79
C LEU A 319 -18.98 -2.31 7.22
N SER A 320 -17.70 -2.15 7.51
CA SER A 320 -17.14 -2.44 8.84
C SER A 320 -17.61 -1.43 9.91
N VAL A 321 -17.94 -0.18 9.54
CA VAL A 321 -18.63 0.78 10.41
C VAL A 321 -19.98 0.24 10.85
N GLY A 322 -20.77 -0.31 9.92
CA GLY A 322 -22.05 -0.98 10.24
C GLY A 322 -21.87 -2.12 11.23
N MET A 323 -20.89 -3.01 10.99
CA MET A 323 -20.58 -4.14 11.89
C MET A 323 -20.06 -3.69 13.26
N ALA A 324 -19.32 -2.56 13.34
CA ALA A 324 -18.86 -2.01 14.60
C ALA A 324 -20.01 -1.57 15.50
N VAL A 325 -21.08 -1.07 14.89
CA VAL A 325 -22.30 -0.69 15.61
C VAL A 325 -23.12 -1.93 16.00
N ASP A 326 -23.19 -2.96 15.15
CA ASP A 326 -23.92 -4.20 15.41
C ASP A 326 -23.45 -4.91 16.69
N ALA A 327 -22.14 -4.97 16.92
CA ALA A 327 -21.58 -5.49 18.18
C ALA A 327 -22.11 -4.73 19.41
N ASN A 328 -22.22 -3.40 19.34
CA ASN A 328 -22.79 -2.58 20.42
C ASN A 328 -24.30 -2.81 20.57
N VAL A 329 -25.03 -2.98 19.47
CA VAL A 329 -26.48 -3.32 19.47
C VAL A 329 -26.72 -4.63 20.22
N ILE A 330 -25.95 -5.68 19.90
CA ILE A 330 -26.06 -6.99 20.59
C ILE A 330 -25.85 -6.80 22.11
N ILE A 331 -24.80 -6.07 22.51
CA ILE A 331 -24.50 -5.80 23.92
C ILE A 331 -25.68 -5.06 24.58
N PHE A 332 -26.20 -4.02 23.94
CA PHE A 332 -27.25 -3.18 24.53
C PHE A 332 -28.59 -3.91 24.64
N GLU A 333 -28.94 -4.77 23.69
CA GLU A 333 -30.13 -5.61 23.82
C GLU A 333 -29.98 -6.59 25.00
N ARG A 334 -28.80 -7.20 25.20
CA ARG A 334 -28.55 -8.02 26.40
C ARG A 334 -28.65 -7.23 27.71
N ILE A 335 -28.15 -6.00 27.72
CA ILE A 335 -28.32 -5.10 28.88
C ILE A 335 -29.78 -4.78 29.15
N LYS A 336 -30.58 -4.52 28.10
CA LYS A 336 -32.02 -4.28 28.23
C LYS A 336 -32.78 -5.52 28.77
N GLU A 337 -32.41 -6.72 28.30
CA GLU A 337 -32.96 -7.98 28.83
C GLU A 337 -32.71 -8.10 30.33
N GLU A 338 -31.46 -7.89 30.76
CA GLU A 338 -31.08 -7.97 32.18
C GLU A 338 -31.78 -6.91 33.04
N LEU A 339 -31.98 -5.69 32.53
CA LEU A 339 -32.73 -4.63 33.20
C LEU A 339 -34.21 -4.98 33.34
N LYS A 340 -34.82 -5.62 32.32
CA LYS A 340 -36.21 -6.09 32.36
C LYS A 340 -36.42 -7.19 33.42
N LEU A 341 -35.40 -7.96 33.74
CA LEU A 341 -35.39 -8.94 34.82
C LEU A 341 -35.27 -8.28 36.22
N GLY A 342 -35.20 -6.97 36.32
CA GLY A 342 -35.13 -6.23 37.56
C GLY A 342 -33.75 -6.09 38.20
N LYS A 343 -32.69 -6.46 37.50
CA LYS A 343 -31.30 -6.30 37.97
C LYS A 343 -30.91 -4.82 38.05
N THR A 344 -29.92 -4.49 38.87
CA THR A 344 -29.36 -3.13 38.94
C THR A 344 -28.65 -2.79 37.62
N VAL A 345 -28.58 -1.52 37.24
CA VAL A 345 -27.94 -1.05 36.03
C VAL A 345 -26.50 -1.58 35.92
N LYS A 346 -25.73 -1.50 37.01
CA LYS A 346 -24.34 -1.96 37.04
C LYS A 346 -24.21 -3.47 36.73
N THR A 347 -25.06 -4.27 37.41
CA THR A 347 -25.09 -5.74 37.19
C THR A 347 -25.56 -6.07 35.80
N SER A 348 -26.58 -5.35 35.27
CA SER A 348 -27.11 -5.56 33.93
C SER A 348 -26.06 -5.26 32.85
N VAL A 349 -25.28 -4.19 33.02
CA VAL A 349 -24.18 -3.86 32.10
C VAL A 349 -23.13 -4.97 32.09
N LEU A 350 -22.65 -5.42 33.27
CA LEU A 350 -21.65 -6.48 33.35
C LEU A 350 -22.15 -7.80 32.77
N SER A 351 -23.40 -8.20 33.13
CA SER A 351 -24.01 -9.43 32.59
C SER A 351 -24.25 -9.34 31.08
N GLY A 352 -24.69 -8.19 30.56
CA GLY A 352 -24.92 -7.97 29.14
C GLY A 352 -23.65 -8.14 28.32
N PHE A 353 -22.54 -7.51 28.73
CA PHE A 353 -21.24 -7.71 28.08
C PHE A 353 -20.80 -9.16 28.10
N ASN A 354 -20.89 -9.85 29.24
CA ASN A 354 -20.46 -11.25 29.35
C ASN A 354 -21.30 -12.20 28.47
N ARG A 355 -22.62 -11.96 28.36
CA ARG A 355 -23.50 -12.76 27.51
C ARG A 355 -23.34 -12.47 26.02
N ALA A 356 -23.04 -11.22 25.65
CA ALA A 356 -22.82 -10.83 24.27
C ALA A 356 -21.47 -11.29 23.73
N PHE A 357 -20.48 -11.48 24.61
CA PHE A 357 -19.07 -11.68 24.24
C PHE A 357 -18.85 -12.83 23.24
N LEU A 358 -19.39 -14.01 23.51
CA LEU A 358 -19.24 -15.17 22.62
C LEU A 358 -19.91 -14.92 21.26
N ALA A 359 -21.12 -14.37 21.26
CA ALA A 359 -21.82 -14.07 20.01
C ALA A 359 -21.07 -13.07 19.13
N ILE A 360 -20.43 -12.05 19.73
CA ILE A 360 -19.62 -11.07 19.02
C ILE A 360 -18.39 -11.74 18.42
N ILE A 361 -17.69 -12.59 19.18
CA ILE A 361 -16.50 -13.30 18.68
C ILE A 361 -16.89 -14.22 17.52
N ASP A 362 -17.91 -15.05 17.69
CA ASP A 362 -18.33 -16.03 16.67
C ASP A 362 -18.72 -15.33 15.35
N SER A 363 -19.49 -14.24 15.41
CA SER A 363 -19.88 -13.47 14.24
C SER A 363 -18.67 -12.85 13.53
N ASN A 364 -17.73 -12.28 14.28
CA ASN A 364 -16.58 -11.61 13.67
C ASN A 364 -15.50 -12.59 13.17
N ILE A 365 -15.34 -13.76 13.79
CA ILE A 365 -14.45 -14.82 13.28
C ILE A 365 -14.88 -15.24 11.86
N THR A 366 -16.17 -15.43 11.61
CA THR A 366 -16.65 -15.79 10.27
C THR A 366 -16.32 -14.72 9.23
N THR A 367 -16.44 -13.45 9.60
CA THR A 367 -16.06 -12.33 8.74
C THR A 367 -14.54 -12.28 8.47
N ILE A 368 -13.72 -12.53 9.50
CA ILE A 368 -12.27 -12.59 9.35
C ILE A 368 -11.86 -13.75 8.43
N ILE A 369 -12.48 -14.93 8.58
CA ILE A 369 -12.23 -16.06 7.67
C ILE A 369 -12.55 -15.67 6.22
N ALA A 370 -13.70 -15.05 5.98
CA ALA A 370 -14.05 -14.56 4.64
C ALA A 370 -13.04 -13.55 4.10
N ALA A 371 -12.59 -12.61 4.94
CA ALA A 371 -11.59 -11.63 4.56
C ALA A 371 -10.24 -12.28 4.22
N VAL A 372 -9.80 -13.30 4.99
CA VAL A 372 -8.56 -14.05 4.71
C VAL A 372 -8.68 -14.80 3.37
N VAL A 373 -9.81 -15.45 3.10
CA VAL A 373 -10.03 -16.13 1.82
C VAL A 373 -10.00 -15.14 0.65
N LEU A 374 -10.67 -13.98 0.80
CA LEU A 374 -10.65 -12.92 -0.21
C LEU A 374 -9.25 -12.33 -0.41
N TYR A 375 -8.44 -12.25 0.63
CA TYR A 375 -7.05 -11.79 0.53
C TYR A 375 -6.16 -12.78 -0.24
N ILE A 376 -6.31 -14.08 0.03
CA ILE A 376 -5.47 -15.12 -0.61
C ILE A 376 -5.84 -15.33 -2.08
N PHE A 377 -7.13 -15.36 -2.39
CA PHE A 377 -7.63 -15.68 -3.74
C PHE A 377 -8.02 -14.45 -4.56
N GLY A 378 -8.18 -13.29 -3.93
CA GLY A 378 -8.50 -12.03 -4.60
C GLY A 378 -7.26 -11.39 -5.23
N THR A 379 -7.49 -10.45 -6.14
CA THR A 379 -6.45 -9.65 -6.79
C THR A 379 -6.84 -8.18 -6.77
N GLY A 380 -5.84 -7.28 -6.77
CA GLY A 380 -6.03 -5.84 -6.88
C GLY A 380 -7.05 -5.28 -5.86
N THR A 381 -8.14 -4.72 -6.35
CA THR A 381 -9.18 -4.07 -5.55
C THR A 381 -9.87 -5.01 -4.55
N ILE A 382 -9.98 -6.33 -4.87
CA ILE A 382 -10.56 -7.33 -3.95
C ILE A 382 -9.65 -7.55 -2.74
N GLN A 383 -8.33 -7.56 -2.93
CA GLN A 383 -7.39 -7.63 -1.80
C GLN A 383 -7.48 -6.39 -0.93
N GLY A 384 -7.58 -5.19 -1.53
CA GLY A 384 -7.80 -3.94 -0.80
C GLY A 384 -9.07 -3.99 0.07
N PHE A 385 -10.19 -4.47 -0.49
CA PHE A 385 -11.43 -4.71 0.26
C PHE A 385 -11.21 -5.68 1.43
N ALA A 386 -10.55 -6.81 1.18
CA ALA A 386 -10.31 -7.84 2.19
C ALA A 386 -9.48 -7.32 3.37
N VAL A 387 -8.43 -6.55 3.10
CA VAL A 387 -7.57 -5.93 4.13
C VAL A 387 -8.35 -4.93 4.97
N THR A 388 -9.09 -4.01 4.34
CA THR A 388 -9.90 -3.01 5.06
C THR A 388 -10.99 -3.65 5.88
N LEU A 389 -11.66 -4.70 5.36
CA LEU A 389 -12.66 -5.48 6.07
C LEU A 389 -12.07 -6.18 7.29
N ALA A 390 -10.90 -6.83 7.15
CA ALA A 390 -10.22 -7.51 8.26
C ALA A 390 -9.83 -6.54 9.37
N ILE A 391 -9.17 -5.42 9.01
CA ILE A 391 -8.77 -4.38 9.97
C ILE A 391 -10.00 -3.81 10.67
N GLY A 392 -11.03 -3.42 9.89
CA GLY A 392 -12.26 -2.87 10.44
C GLY A 392 -12.93 -3.84 11.41
N THR A 393 -13.00 -5.14 11.08
CA THR A 393 -13.59 -6.16 11.94
C THR A 393 -12.80 -6.32 13.25
N ILE A 394 -11.47 -6.40 13.20
CA ILE A 394 -10.63 -6.54 14.39
C ILE A 394 -10.75 -5.31 15.30
N VAL A 395 -10.69 -4.12 14.71
CA VAL A 395 -10.82 -2.85 15.47
C VAL A 395 -12.21 -2.70 16.06
N SER A 396 -13.27 -3.11 15.34
CA SER A 396 -14.65 -3.07 15.84
C SER A 396 -14.84 -3.94 17.08
N MET A 397 -14.30 -5.17 17.08
CA MET A 397 -14.30 -6.04 18.25
C MET A 397 -13.58 -5.38 19.43
N PHE A 398 -12.40 -4.82 19.19
CA PHE A 398 -11.64 -4.14 20.23
C PHE A 398 -12.42 -2.96 20.81
N THR A 399 -12.98 -2.09 19.98
CA THR A 399 -13.70 -0.91 20.45
C THR A 399 -14.98 -1.27 21.17
N ALA A 400 -15.75 -2.24 20.71
CA ALA A 400 -16.97 -2.69 21.38
C ALA A 400 -16.68 -3.34 22.75
N ILE A 401 -15.68 -4.23 22.81
CA ILE A 401 -15.39 -4.97 24.05
C ILE A 401 -14.68 -4.11 25.10
N PHE A 402 -13.75 -3.24 24.69
CA PHE A 402 -12.92 -2.48 25.62
C PHE A 402 -13.40 -1.02 25.77
N ILE A 403 -13.49 -0.27 24.67
CA ILE A 403 -13.78 1.18 24.73
C ILE A 403 -15.23 1.42 25.16
N THR A 404 -16.19 0.77 24.51
CA THR A 404 -17.62 0.92 24.86
C THR A 404 -17.88 0.47 26.29
N LYS A 405 -17.32 -0.69 26.70
CA LYS A 405 -17.44 -1.18 28.08
C LYS A 405 -16.88 -0.18 29.09
N TYR A 406 -15.67 0.33 28.84
CA TYR A 406 -15.04 1.29 29.73
C TYR A 406 -15.85 2.58 29.88
N LEU A 407 -16.26 3.17 28.76
CA LEU A 407 -17.07 4.39 28.76
C LEU A 407 -18.43 4.18 29.44
N LEU A 408 -19.11 3.08 29.14
CA LEU A 408 -20.42 2.78 29.74
C LEU A 408 -20.31 2.55 31.24
N MET A 409 -19.25 1.88 31.72
CA MET A 409 -19.00 1.70 33.16
C MET A 409 -18.73 3.04 33.88
N LEU A 410 -18.00 3.95 33.25
CA LEU A 410 -17.82 5.31 33.82
C LEU A 410 -19.13 6.03 33.95
N ILE A 411 -20.05 5.92 32.99
CA ILE A 411 -21.39 6.53 33.06
C ILE A 411 -22.25 5.87 34.15
N VAL A 412 -22.20 4.55 34.27
CA VAL A 412 -22.91 3.86 35.38
C VAL A 412 -22.43 4.33 36.75
N ASP A 413 -21.14 4.60 36.93
CA ASP A 413 -20.57 5.14 38.16
C ASP A 413 -21.02 6.59 38.48
N LEU A 414 -21.56 7.33 37.49
CA LEU A 414 -22.21 8.62 37.69
C LEU A 414 -23.60 8.50 38.37
N LYS A 415 -24.04 7.25 38.69
CA LYS A 415 -25.29 6.91 39.35
C LYS A 415 -26.57 7.28 38.58
N ILE A 416 -26.51 7.27 37.25
CA ILE A 416 -27.70 7.36 36.40
C ILE A 416 -28.45 6.05 36.47
N LYS A 417 -29.39 5.91 37.41
CA LYS A 417 -30.07 4.65 37.74
C LYS A 417 -31.39 4.42 36.99
N ASN A 418 -31.92 5.45 36.31
CA ASN A 418 -33.22 5.33 35.65
C ASN A 418 -33.13 4.42 34.39
N PRO A 419 -33.83 3.27 34.35
CA PRO A 419 -33.80 2.34 33.21
C PRO A 419 -34.26 2.96 31.89
N TRP A 420 -34.98 4.07 31.94
CA TRP A 420 -35.42 4.80 30.75
C TRP A 420 -34.25 5.27 29.91
N TRP A 421 -33.19 5.76 30.55
CA TRP A 421 -31.98 6.19 29.84
C TRP A 421 -31.27 5.06 29.13
N TYR A 422 -31.52 3.81 29.53
CA TYR A 422 -30.96 2.60 28.93
C TYR A 422 -31.94 1.91 27.93
N GLY A 423 -32.96 2.65 27.45
CA GLY A 423 -33.88 2.18 26.44
C GLY A 423 -35.01 1.25 26.95
N VAL A 424 -35.18 1.11 28.26
CA VAL A 424 -36.28 0.33 28.85
C VAL A 424 -37.45 1.27 29.16
N LYS A 425 -38.64 0.99 28.62
CA LYS A 425 -39.88 1.71 28.99
C LYS A 425 -40.22 1.45 30.48
N LYS A 426 -40.59 2.47 31.24
CA LYS A 426 -41.12 2.28 32.59
C LYS A 426 -42.33 1.34 32.50
N LYS A 427 -42.33 0.22 33.27
CA LYS A 427 -43.58 -0.52 33.52
C LYS A 427 -44.53 0.48 34.14
N VAL A 428 -45.64 0.77 33.49
CA VAL A 428 -46.78 1.38 34.09
C VAL A 428 -47.21 0.38 35.17
N LYS A 429 -47.12 0.74 36.46
CA LYS A 429 -47.75 -0.03 37.50
C LYS A 429 -49.23 -0.04 37.15
N GLU A 430 -49.74 -1.18 36.72
CA GLU A 430 -51.20 -1.40 36.80
C GLU A 430 -51.59 -1.25 38.28
N VAL A 431 -52.35 -0.20 38.54
CA VAL A 431 -53.01 0.00 39.81
C VAL A 431 -54.11 -1.06 39.84
N GLN A 432 -53.89 -2.10 40.62
CA GLN A 432 -54.99 -2.94 41.11
C GLN A 432 -55.70 -2.27 42.25
#